data_9b4a82ae6c79503f2f7053b1760301ec
#
_entry.id   9b4a82ae6c79503f2f7053b1760301ec
#
_cell.length_a   1.000
_cell.length_b   1.000
_cell.length_c   1.000
_cell.angle_alpha   90.00
_cell.angle_beta   90.00
_cell.angle_gamma   90.00
#
_symmetry.space_group_name_H-M   'P 1'
#
loop_
_entity.id
_entity.type
_entity.pdbx_description
1 polymer ?
#
loop_
_entity_poly.entity_id
_entity_poly.type
_entity_poly.pdbx_seq_one_letter_code
_entity_poly.pdbx_strand_id
1 'polypeptide(L)'
;MFVRMLKLPEEVRAKYDVGSLKVAIHAAAPCPIPIKEQMINWWGNVIFEYYAGTEGNGFVQLNSEEWLLHKGSVGKPLNCEIHICDDQGQEVPVGESGTIYFSGGGEFEYYKDAEKTSGSRHQQGWSTLGDVGYLDEDGYLYLTDRKHFMIISGGVNI
;
A
#
# COMPACT_ATOMS: atom_id res chain seq x y z
N MET A 1 -0.59 -3.43 -15.30
CA MET A 1 0.18 -2.75 -16.39
C MET A 1 1.58 -3.34 -16.50
N PHE A 2 2.43 -3.30 -15.48
CA PHE A 2 3.82 -3.76 -15.48
C PHE A 2 4.03 -5.15 -16.10
N VAL A 3 3.26 -6.15 -15.65
CA VAL A 3 3.31 -7.52 -16.22
C VAL A 3 3.13 -7.55 -17.74
N ARG A 4 2.23 -6.72 -18.28
CA ARG A 4 2.00 -6.65 -19.74
C ARG A 4 3.19 -6.00 -20.46
N MET A 5 3.81 -5.01 -19.86
CA MET A 5 4.98 -4.32 -20.44
C MET A 5 6.20 -5.24 -20.43
N LEU A 6 6.40 -6.01 -19.36
CA LEU A 6 7.51 -6.96 -19.25
C LEU A 6 7.34 -8.19 -20.17
N LYS A 7 6.12 -8.50 -20.65
CA LYS A 7 5.87 -9.54 -21.65
C LYS A 7 6.28 -9.13 -23.08
N LEU A 8 6.53 -7.84 -23.32
CA LEU A 8 7.06 -7.40 -24.62
C LEU A 8 8.47 -7.96 -24.81
N PRO A 9 8.83 -8.42 -26.04
CA PRO A 9 10.18 -8.85 -26.35
C PRO A 9 11.20 -7.77 -26.02
N GLU A 10 12.40 -8.19 -25.60
CA GLU A 10 13.46 -7.26 -25.20
C GLU A 10 13.84 -6.29 -26.34
N GLU A 11 13.91 -6.79 -27.57
CA GLU A 11 14.17 -5.99 -28.78
C GLU A 11 13.08 -4.94 -29.04
N VAL A 12 11.85 -5.15 -28.54
CA VAL A 12 10.79 -4.14 -28.63
C VAL A 12 10.99 -3.08 -27.55
N ARG A 13 11.28 -3.51 -26.31
CA ARG A 13 11.52 -2.60 -25.18
C ARG A 13 12.74 -1.69 -25.42
N ALA A 14 13.80 -2.26 -26.01
CA ALA A 14 15.05 -1.55 -26.31
C ALA A 14 14.91 -0.46 -27.41
N LYS A 15 13.80 -0.46 -28.18
CA LYS A 15 13.55 0.61 -29.19
C LYS A 15 13.14 1.95 -28.57
N TYR A 16 12.76 1.96 -27.30
CA TYR A 16 12.24 3.15 -26.64
C TYR A 16 13.20 3.62 -25.54
N ASP A 17 13.66 4.86 -25.67
CA ASP A 17 14.42 5.51 -24.62
C ASP A 17 13.47 5.97 -23.49
N VAL A 18 13.61 5.37 -22.33
CA VAL A 18 12.86 5.70 -21.11
C VAL A 18 13.67 6.57 -20.14
N GLY A 19 14.87 7.00 -20.51
CA GLY A 19 15.78 7.78 -19.66
C GLY A 19 15.25 9.17 -19.27
N SER A 20 14.26 9.68 -19.98
CA SER A 20 13.57 10.94 -19.61
C SER A 20 12.52 10.77 -18.49
N LEU A 21 12.15 9.53 -18.15
CA LEU A 21 11.19 9.24 -17.08
C LEU A 21 11.78 9.65 -15.74
N LYS A 22 11.07 10.52 -15.00
CA LYS A 22 11.50 11.01 -13.68
C LYS A 22 10.74 10.36 -12.53
N VAL A 23 9.46 10.10 -12.74
CA VAL A 23 8.57 9.51 -11.75
C VAL A 23 7.58 8.60 -12.44
N ALA A 24 7.39 7.38 -11.89
CA ALA A 24 6.33 6.46 -12.22
C ALA A 24 5.63 6.06 -10.93
N ILE A 25 4.33 6.34 -10.84
CA ILE A 25 3.56 6.04 -9.63
C ILE A 25 2.83 4.71 -9.79
N HIS A 26 2.97 3.86 -8.77
CA HIS A 26 2.25 2.59 -8.63
C HIS A 26 1.42 2.64 -7.36
N ALA A 27 0.16 2.22 -7.46
CA ALA A 27 -0.77 2.19 -6.32
C ALA A 27 -1.99 1.29 -6.61
N ALA A 28 -2.91 1.22 -5.68
CA ALA A 28 -4.23 0.59 -5.75
C ALA A 28 -4.26 -0.94 -5.83
N ALA A 29 -3.14 -1.63 -6.10
CA ALA A 29 -3.10 -3.08 -6.10
C ALA A 29 -1.68 -3.57 -5.79
N PRO A 30 -1.51 -4.73 -5.13
CA PRO A 30 -0.20 -5.30 -4.87
C PRO A 30 0.58 -5.53 -6.16
N CYS A 31 1.86 -5.19 -6.15
CA CYS A 31 2.79 -5.52 -7.24
C CYS A 31 3.67 -6.69 -6.81
N PRO A 32 3.66 -7.84 -7.52
CA PRO A 32 4.55 -8.94 -7.18
C PRO A 32 6.02 -8.50 -7.16
N ILE A 33 6.75 -8.90 -6.14
CA ILE A 33 8.16 -8.52 -5.94
C ILE A 33 9.01 -8.69 -7.20
N PRO A 34 9.00 -9.87 -7.90
CA PRO A 34 9.80 -10.05 -9.10
C PRO A 34 9.42 -9.12 -10.26
N ILE A 35 8.17 -8.68 -10.32
CA ILE A 35 7.69 -7.74 -11.34
C ILE A 35 8.21 -6.35 -11.07
N LYS A 36 8.14 -5.89 -9.81
CA LYS A 36 8.63 -4.56 -9.45
C LYS A 36 10.14 -4.46 -9.57
N GLU A 37 10.89 -5.51 -9.19
CA GLU A 37 12.34 -5.59 -9.42
C GLU A 37 12.70 -5.46 -10.91
N GLN A 38 12.03 -6.19 -11.79
CA GLN A 38 12.25 -6.10 -13.23
C GLN A 38 11.92 -4.72 -13.79
N MET A 39 10.89 -4.07 -13.28
CA MET A 39 10.55 -2.70 -13.69
C MET A 39 11.58 -1.68 -13.21
N ILE A 40 12.09 -1.81 -11.98
CA ILE A 40 13.16 -0.95 -11.46
C ILE A 40 14.45 -1.17 -12.28
N ASN A 41 14.79 -2.42 -12.59
CA ASN A 41 15.95 -2.72 -13.44
C ASN A 41 15.84 -2.13 -14.84
N TRP A 42 14.63 -2.03 -15.39
CA TRP A 42 14.41 -1.45 -16.73
C TRP A 42 14.33 0.08 -16.70
N TRP A 43 13.60 0.66 -15.73
CA TRP A 43 13.30 2.10 -15.70
C TRP A 43 14.25 2.91 -14.81
N GLY A 44 15.01 2.23 -13.94
CA GLY A 44 15.78 2.86 -12.86
C GLY A 44 14.91 3.13 -11.63
N ASN A 45 15.51 3.84 -10.66
CA ASN A 45 14.89 4.17 -9.37
C ASN A 45 13.85 5.31 -9.47
N VAL A 46 12.93 5.20 -10.42
CA VAL A 46 11.90 6.22 -10.68
C VAL A 46 10.50 5.81 -10.22
N ILE A 47 10.35 4.58 -9.71
CA ILE A 47 9.05 4.06 -9.27
C ILE A 47 8.81 4.46 -7.82
N PHE A 48 7.67 5.11 -7.61
CA PHE A 48 7.09 5.41 -6.31
C PHE A 48 5.86 4.58 -6.10
N GLU A 49 5.68 4.04 -4.90
CA GLU A 49 4.46 3.36 -4.48
C GLU A 49 3.82 4.11 -3.34
N TYR A 50 2.49 4.13 -3.32
CA TYR A 50 1.75 4.58 -2.16
C TYR A 50 0.58 3.65 -1.85
N TYR A 51 0.22 3.61 -0.56
CA TYR A 51 -0.98 2.99 -0.04
C TYR A 51 -1.82 4.04 0.69
N ALA A 52 -3.04 4.22 0.26
CA ALA A 52 -4.02 5.13 0.84
C ALA A 52 -5.44 4.73 0.42
N GLY A 53 -6.42 5.10 1.22
CA GLY A 53 -7.84 5.04 0.84
C GLY A 53 -8.38 6.39 0.37
N THR A 54 -9.47 6.35 -0.37
CA THR A 54 -10.22 7.56 -0.76
C THR A 54 -10.82 8.28 0.44
N GLU A 55 -10.92 7.59 1.57
CA GLU A 55 -11.33 8.09 2.87
C GLU A 55 -10.36 9.14 3.44
N GLY A 56 -9.10 9.16 2.98
CA GLY A 56 -8.10 10.14 3.38
C GLY A 56 -7.59 10.00 4.82
N ASN A 57 -7.84 8.86 5.46
CA ASN A 57 -7.49 8.61 6.86
C ASN A 57 -6.00 8.34 7.10
N GLY A 58 -5.24 8.02 6.06
CA GLY A 58 -3.81 7.79 6.13
C GLY A 58 -3.16 7.75 4.75
N PHE A 59 -1.87 8.08 4.70
CA PHE A 59 -1.07 8.03 3.48
C PHE A 59 0.31 7.45 3.79
N VAL A 60 0.64 6.38 3.09
CA VAL A 60 1.88 5.62 3.24
C VAL A 60 2.58 5.60 1.88
N GLN A 61 3.88 5.80 1.84
CA GLN A 61 4.64 5.81 0.58
C GLN A 61 6.07 5.33 0.74
N LEU A 62 6.66 4.94 -0.38
CA LEU A 62 8.11 4.72 -0.51
C LEU A 62 8.56 4.91 -1.95
N ASN A 63 9.85 5.20 -2.12
CA ASN A 63 10.53 5.23 -3.41
C ASN A 63 11.17 3.87 -3.77
N SER A 64 11.82 3.80 -4.94
CA SER A 64 12.47 2.56 -5.40
C SER A 64 13.64 2.13 -4.53
N GLU A 65 14.40 3.06 -3.96
CA GLU A 65 15.59 2.75 -3.15
C GLU A 65 15.17 2.15 -1.82
N GLU A 66 14.20 2.77 -1.15
CA GLU A 66 13.58 2.23 0.06
C GLU A 66 12.94 0.86 -0.19
N TRP A 67 12.23 0.72 -1.32
CA TRP A 67 11.58 -0.53 -1.65
C TRP A 67 12.59 -1.68 -1.89
N LEU A 68 13.74 -1.41 -2.49
CA LEU A 68 14.78 -2.42 -2.70
C LEU A 68 15.35 -2.96 -1.38
N LEU A 69 15.34 -2.15 -0.32
CA LEU A 69 15.72 -2.56 1.04
C LEU A 69 14.57 -3.26 1.79
N HIS A 70 13.32 -2.84 1.53
CA HIS A 70 12.09 -3.33 2.18
C HIS A 70 11.13 -3.93 1.16
N LYS A 71 11.57 -4.99 0.46
CA LYS A 71 10.83 -5.63 -0.64
C LYS A 71 9.46 -6.15 -0.19
N GLY A 72 8.41 -5.71 -0.86
CA GLY A 72 7.02 -6.07 -0.55
C GLY A 72 6.32 -5.06 0.37
N SER A 73 7.05 -4.12 0.95
CA SER A 73 6.46 -3.02 1.72
C SER A 73 5.73 -2.03 0.80
N VAL A 74 4.71 -1.38 1.36
CA VAL A 74 4.00 -0.23 0.77
C VAL A 74 4.51 1.11 1.31
N GLY A 75 5.51 1.11 2.22
CA GLY A 75 6.22 2.29 2.70
C GLY A 75 5.99 2.66 4.15
N LYS A 76 6.31 3.93 4.44
CA LYS A 76 6.13 4.55 5.76
C LYS A 76 5.02 5.59 5.76
N PRO A 77 4.38 5.83 6.91
CA PRO A 77 3.39 6.89 7.04
C PRO A 77 4.04 8.26 6.81
N LEU A 78 3.34 9.16 6.07
CA LEU A 78 3.82 10.50 5.77
C LEU A 78 3.22 11.56 6.71
N ASN A 79 1.91 11.49 6.95
CA ASN A 79 1.15 12.50 7.70
C ASN A 79 0.16 11.88 8.69
N CYS A 80 0.44 10.67 9.13
CA CYS A 80 -0.39 9.89 10.04
C CYS A 80 0.50 8.97 10.87
N GLU A 81 -0.07 8.34 11.89
CA GLU A 81 0.55 7.23 12.61
C GLU A 81 -0.18 5.93 12.28
N ILE A 82 0.51 4.81 12.31
CA ILE A 82 -0.02 3.48 12.03
C ILE A 82 -0.06 2.70 13.34
N HIS A 83 -1.19 2.08 13.61
CA HIS A 83 -1.40 1.17 14.73
C HIS A 83 -1.85 -0.19 14.18
N ILE A 84 -1.19 -1.25 14.59
CA ILE A 84 -1.56 -2.62 14.22
C ILE A 84 -2.21 -3.27 15.42
N CYS A 85 -3.48 -3.69 15.28
CA CYS A 85 -4.26 -4.20 16.40
C CYS A 85 -4.80 -5.60 16.14
N ASP A 86 -4.89 -6.37 17.21
CA ASP A 86 -5.60 -7.66 17.24
C ASP A 86 -7.13 -7.50 17.13
N ASP A 87 -7.86 -8.61 17.20
CA ASP A 87 -9.32 -8.60 17.15
C ASP A 87 -10.00 -8.01 18.40
N GLN A 88 -9.26 -7.81 19.49
CA GLN A 88 -9.68 -7.14 20.70
C GLN A 88 -9.39 -5.62 20.67
N GLY A 89 -8.74 -5.14 19.62
CA GLY A 89 -8.33 -3.75 19.47
C GLY A 89 -7.09 -3.37 20.30
N GLN A 90 -6.29 -4.36 20.72
CA GLN A 90 -5.03 -4.09 21.40
C GLN A 90 -3.88 -4.05 20.38
N GLU A 91 -2.97 -3.09 20.53
CA GLU A 91 -1.79 -3.03 19.68
C GLU A 91 -0.92 -4.28 19.85
N VAL A 92 -0.48 -4.84 18.72
CA VAL A 92 0.40 -6.01 18.69
C VAL A 92 1.87 -5.59 18.57
N PRO A 93 2.82 -6.44 18.97
CA PRO A 93 4.25 -6.21 18.77
C PRO A 93 4.63 -6.02 17.30
N VAL A 94 5.74 -5.30 17.08
CA VAL A 94 6.36 -5.16 15.76
C VAL A 94 6.61 -6.52 15.12
N GLY A 95 6.28 -6.67 13.84
CA GLY A 95 6.37 -7.93 13.09
C GLY A 95 5.13 -8.82 13.19
N GLU A 96 4.22 -8.56 14.12
CA GLU A 96 2.97 -9.29 14.21
C GLU A 96 1.88 -8.64 13.34
N SER A 97 1.08 -9.49 12.65
CA SER A 97 0.00 -9.03 11.78
C SER A 97 -1.27 -8.74 12.56
N GLY A 98 -1.94 -7.66 12.19
CA GLY A 98 -3.24 -7.27 12.75
C GLY A 98 -3.98 -6.30 11.82
N THR A 99 -5.11 -5.82 12.27
CA THR A 99 -5.88 -4.77 11.57
C THR A 99 -5.10 -3.46 11.60
N ILE A 100 -4.97 -2.84 10.44
CA ILE A 100 -4.29 -1.55 10.28
C ILE A 100 -5.25 -0.43 10.63
N TYR A 101 -4.86 0.41 11.59
CA TYR A 101 -5.53 1.65 11.94
C TYR A 101 -4.61 2.83 11.71
N PHE A 102 -5.20 4.00 11.44
CA PHE A 102 -4.52 5.27 11.27
C PHE A 102 -5.01 6.29 12.29
N SER A 103 -4.07 7.08 12.84
CA SER A 103 -4.35 8.29 13.61
C SER A 103 -3.67 9.51 12.99
N GLY A 104 -4.16 10.71 13.29
CA GLY A 104 -3.61 11.97 12.77
C GLY A 104 -3.94 12.28 11.31
N GLY A 105 -4.63 11.39 10.60
CA GLY A 105 -5.11 11.61 9.24
C GLY A 105 -6.45 12.33 9.17
N GLY A 106 -7.07 12.35 7.98
CA GLY A 106 -8.39 12.94 7.76
C GLY A 106 -9.52 12.17 8.42
N GLU A 107 -10.56 12.89 8.82
CA GLU A 107 -11.83 12.30 9.25
C GLU A 107 -12.71 12.02 8.03
N PHE A 108 -13.50 10.96 8.10
CA PHE A 108 -14.44 10.58 7.04
C PHE A 108 -15.70 9.95 7.62
N GLU A 109 -16.77 9.94 6.83
CA GLU A 109 -17.99 9.20 7.12
C GLU A 109 -18.50 8.53 5.84
N TYR A 110 -19.05 7.32 5.96
CA TYR A 110 -19.72 6.67 4.85
C TYR A 110 -21.12 7.25 4.67
N TYR A 111 -21.44 7.66 3.45
CA TYR A 111 -22.70 8.31 3.12
C TYR A 111 -23.91 7.44 3.47
N LYS A 112 -24.76 7.94 4.38
CA LYS A 112 -25.97 7.24 4.87
C LYS A 112 -25.71 5.84 5.45
N ASP A 113 -24.50 5.57 5.97
CA ASP A 113 -24.12 4.29 6.53
C ASP A 113 -23.37 4.52 7.86
N ALA A 114 -24.14 4.80 8.91
CA ALA A 114 -23.62 5.06 10.24
C ALA A 114 -23.01 3.80 10.88
N GLU A 115 -23.53 2.61 10.55
CA GLU A 115 -23.00 1.34 11.05
C GLU A 115 -21.60 1.07 10.48
N LYS A 116 -21.41 1.21 9.18
CA LYS A 116 -20.11 1.08 8.55
C LYS A 116 -19.13 2.16 9.05
N THR A 117 -19.59 3.38 9.24
CA THR A 117 -18.78 4.47 9.80
C THR A 117 -18.30 4.13 11.20
N SER A 118 -19.20 3.70 12.10
CA SER A 118 -18.82 3.32 13.47
C SER A 118 -17.93 2.07 13.49
N GLY A 119 -18.19 1.09 12.63
CA GLY A 119 -17.37 -0.12 12.48
C GLY A 119 -15.96 0.14 11.95
N SER A 120 -15.72 1.30 11.34
CA SER A 120 -14.39 1.73 10.88
C SER A 120 -13.61 2.50 11.94
N ARG A 121 -14.13 2.65 13.17
CA ARG A 121 -13.50 3.42 14.26
C ARG A 121 -13.01 2.52 15.38
N HIS A 122 -11.82 2.82 15.85
CA HIS A 122 -11.27 2.27 17.08
C HIS A 122 -11.74 3.08 18.30
N GLN A 123 -11.74 2.50 19.51
CA GLN A 123 -12.12 3.21 20.74
C GLN A 123 -11.26 4.46 21.03
N GLN A 124 -10.02 4.46 20.57
CA GLN A 124 -9.10 5.60 20.68
C GLN A 124 -9.28 6.67 19.59
N GLY A 125 -10.31 6.55 18.73
CA GLY A 125 -10.59 7.48 17.65
C GLY A 125 -9.82 7.21 16.35
N TRP A 126 -8.97 6.18 16.31
CA TRP A 126 -8.28 5.77 15.08
C TRP A 126 -9.27 5.21 14.06
N SER A 127 -8.91 5.25 12.79
CA SER A 127 -9.76 4.74 11.72
C SER A 127 -9.06 3.65 10.89
N THR A 128 -9.85 2.71 10.37
CA THR A 128 -9.36 1.61 9.54
C THR A 128 -10.10 1.53 8.21
N LEU A 129 -9.41 1.01 7.19
CA LEU A 129 -9.98 0.60 5.90
C LEU A 129 -10.30 -0.90 5.87
N GLY A 130 -10.01 -1.62 6.98
CA GLY A 130 -10.21 -3.06 7.09
C GLY A 130 -9.10 -3.89 6.47
N ASP A 131 -7.96 -3.27 6.14
CA ASP A 131 -6.78 -4.00 5.69
C ASP A 131 -6.01 -4.59 6.87
N VAL A 132 -5.29 -5.70 6.63
CA VAL A 132 -4.46 -6.41 7.60
C VAL A 132 -3.00 -6.34 7.16
N GLY A 133 -2.11 -6.12 8.11
CA GLY A 133 -0.68 -6.01 7.83
C GLY A 133 0.15 -5.95 9.10
N TYR A 134 1.42 -5.67 8.95
CA TYR A 134 2.37 -5.50 10.05
C TYR A 134 3.39 -4.39 9.73
N LEU A 135 4.03 -3.87 10.77
CA LEU A 135 5.20 -2.98 10.66
C LEU A 135 6.47 -3.80 10.91
N ASP A 136 7.52 -3.54 10.14
CA ASP A 136 8.85 -4.03 10.47
C ASP A 136 9.54 -3.13 11.53
N GLU A 137 10.76 -3.52 11.96
CA GLU A 137 11.55 -2.79 12.97
C GLU A 137 11.92 -1.36 12.51
N ASP A 138 11.96 -1.12 11.21
CA ASP A 138 12.26 0.18 10.61
C ASP A 138 10.98 1.02 10.37
N GLY A 139 9.79 0.50 10.73
CA GLY A 139 8.50 1.18 10.60
C GLY A 139 7.91 1.17 9.18
N TYR A 140 8.34 0.25 8.31
CA TYR A 140 7.72 0.02 7.02
C TYR A 140 6.50 -0.89 7.14
N LEU A 141 5.42 -0.52 6.46
CA LEU A 141 4.16 -1.27 6.45
C LEU A 141 4.16 -2.33 5.35
N TYR A 142 3.74 -3.53 5.72
CA TYR A 142 3.50 -4.66 4.81
C TYR A 142 2.04 -5.07 4.89
N LEU A 143 1.37 -5.14 3.73
CA LEU A 143 -0.01 -5.62 3.63
C LEU A 143 -0.01 -7.14 3.47
N THR A 144 -0.79 -7.84 4.28
CA THR A 144 -0.89 -9.31 4.24
C THR A 144 -2.23 -9.79 3.71
N ASP A 145 -3.34 -9.14 4.08
CA ASP A 145 -4.70 -9.54 3.68
C ASP A 145 -5.70 -8.37 3.81
N ARG A 146 -6.98 -8.67 3.56
CA ARG A 146 -8.14 -7.84 3.93
C ARG A 146 -9.10 -8.66 4.78
N LYS A 147 -9.66 -8.06 5.85
CA LYS A 147 -10.68 -8.72 6.70
C LYS A 147 -11.94 -9.13 5.92
N HIS A 148 -12.23 -8.44 4.82
CA HIS A 148 -13.32 -8.81 3.90
C HIS A 148 -12.74 -9.09 2.53
N PHE A 149 -13.01 -10.28 1.98
CA PHE A 149 -12.55 -10.71 0.67
C PHE A 149 -12.98 -9.72 -0.40
N MET A 150 -12.04 -8.97 -0.93
CA MET A 150 -12.24 -8.11 -2.08
C MET A 150 -11.45 -8.69 -3.26
N ILE A 151 -12.15 -9.07 -4.32
CA ILE A 151 -11.49 -9.51 -5.54
C ILE A 151 -11.01 -8.27 -6.30
N ILE A 152 -9.69 -8.16 -6.51
CA ILE A 152 -9.12 -7.09 -7.34
C ILE A 152 -8.88 -7.66 -8.74
N SER A 153 -9.63 -7.17 -9.71
CA SER A 153 -9.46 -7.53 -11.12
C SER A 153 -9.02 -6.31 -11.94
N GLY A 154 -7.77 -6.36 -12.47
CA GLY A 154 -7.24 -5.30 -13.32
C GLY A 154 -7.04 -3.93 -12.62
N GLY A 155 -6.96 -3.90 -11.28
CA GLY A 155 -6.88 -2.67 -10.47
C GLY A 155 -8.24 -2.08 -10.10
N VAL A 156 -9.34 -2.83 -10.36
CA VAL A 156 -10.70 -2.47 -9.94
C VAL A 156 -11.13 -3.41 -8.82
N ASN A 157 -11.64 -2.82 -7.75
CA ASN A 157 -12.25 -3.54 -6.63
C ASN A 157 -13.64 -4.06 -7.07
N ILE A 158 -13.88 -5.36 -6.91
CA ILE A 158 -15.15 -6.03 -7.20
C ILE A 158 -15.74 -6.56 -5.90
#